data_e9794a3ac0518422833192e9867511eb
#
_entry.id   e9794a3ac0518422833192e9867511eb
#
_cell.length_a   1.000
_cell.length_b   1.000
_cell.length_c   1.000
_cell.angle_alpha   90.00
_cell.angle_beta   90.00
_cell.angle_gamma   90.00
#
_symmetry.space_group_name_H-M   'P 1'
#
loop_
_entity.id
_entity.type
_entity.pdbx_description
1 polymer ?
#
loop_
_entity_poly.entity_id
_entity_poly.type
_entity_poly.pdbx_seq_one_letter_code
_entity_poly.pdbx_strand_id
1 'polypeptide(L)'
;MISSRDTLHASRPSMQYFSTNRKSPRADFKDAVLRGQPDDGGLYFPETIPALSKEFFAELSRKPNEDIALEVIRPYVGNSIPDERMFEICKETVNFPFPLIEISDRISALE
;
A
#
# COMPACT_ATOMS: atom_id res chain seq x y z
N MET A 1 -0.55 33.20 2.51
CA MET A 1 -1.80 32.45 2.67
C MET A 1 -1.61 31.06 2.11
N ILE A 2 -1.79 30.05 2.95
CA ILE A 2 -1.69 28.66 2.52
C ILE A 2 -2.95 28.30 1.75
N SER A 3 -2.80 27.75 0.54
CA SER A 3 -3.95 27.32 -0.23
C SER A 3 -4.62 26.10 0.42
N SER A 4 -5.92 25.94 0.22
CA SER A 4 -6.64 24.76 0.73
C SER A 4 -6.07 23.47 0.15
N ARG A 5 -5.49 23.53 -1.03
CA ARG A 5 -4.81 22.39 -1.66
C ARG A 5 -3.58 21.96 -0.87
N ASP A 6 -2.74 22.90 -0.45
CA ASP A 6 -1.55 22.62 0.36
C ASP A 6 -1.95 22.06 1.71
N THR A 7 -3.00 22.60 2.32
CA THR A 7 -3.53 22.10 3.59
C THR A 7 -4.01 20.64 3.46
N LEU A 8 -4.69 20.30 2.36
CA LEU A 8 -5.15 18.94 2.12
C LEU A 8 -4.00 17.96 1.92
N HIS A 9 -2.95 18.36 1.19
CA HIS A 9 -1.74 17.54 1.05
C HIS A 9 -1.03 17.35 2.38
N ALA A 10 -0.89 18.42 3.16
CA ALA A 10 -0.23 18.37 4.46
C ALA A 10 -1.01 17.52 5.48
N SER A 11 -2.33 17.34 5.30
CA SER A 11 -3.16 16.59 6.24
C SER A 11 -3.09 15.07 6.09
N ARG A 12 -2.51 14.55 4.99
CA ARG A 12 -2.37 13.11 4.80
C ARG A 12 -1.23 12.60 5.70
N PRO A 13 -1.54 11.74 6.70
CA PRO A 13 -0.50 11.21 7.58
C PRO A 13 0.47 10.33 6.77
N SER A 14 1.76 10.46 7.10
CA SER A 14 2.80 9.61 6.53
C SER A 14 2.89 8.32 7.30
N MET A 15 2.83 7.18 6.62
CA MET A 15 3.02 5.88 7.25
C MET A 15 4.46 5.76 7.75
N GLN A 16 4.60 5.32 9.00
CA GLN A 16 5.90 5.02 9.58
C GLN A 16 6.11 3.51 9.60
N TYR A 17 7.35 3.12 9.38
CA TYR A 17 7.77 1.73 9.40
C TYR A 17 8.78 1.52 10.51
N PHE A 18 8.67 0.43 11.21
CA PHE A 18 9.60 0.05 12.27
C PHE A 18 10.24 -1.30 11.93
N SER A 19 11.43 -1.53 12.49
CA SER A 19 12.07 -2.83 12.39
C SER A 19 11.38 -3.84 13.31
N THR A 20 11.21 -5.06 12.84
CA THR A 20 10.68 -6.15 13.67
C THR A 20 11.56 -6.44 14.89
N ASN A 21 12.86 -6.15 14.82
CA ASN A 21 13.78 -6.24 15.97
C ASN A 21 13.77 -4.99 16.87
N ARG A 22 13.15 -3.90 16.42
CA ARG A 22 12.96 -2.65 17.15
C ARG A 22 14.24 -1.97 17.64
N LYS A 23 15.36 -2.21 16.96
CA LYS A 23 16.66 -1.61 17.28
C LYS A 23 17.14 -0.61 16.24
N SER A 24 16.46 -0.52 15.10
CA SER A 24 16.75 0.47 14.07
C SER A 24 15.80 1.65 14.17
N PRO A 25 16.19 2.85 13.70
CA PRO A 25 15.30 4.00 13.65
C PRO A 25 14.07 3.72 12.79
N ARG A 26 12.97 4.40 13.07
CA ARG A 26 11.80 4.36 12.21
C ARG A 26 12.13 4.98 10.85
N ALA A 27 11.45 4.52 9.83
CA ALA A 27 11.64 4.97 8.47
C ALA A 27 10.30 5.32 7.84
N ASP A 28 10.29 6.23 6.88
CA ASP A 28 9.15 6.42 6.01
C ASP A 28 9.18 5.38 4.87
N PHE A 29 8.17 5.40 4.01
CA PHE A 29 8.09 4.44 2.91
C PHE A 29 9.31 4.52 1.98
N LYS A 30 9.73 5.74 1.63
CA LYS A 30 10.87 5.95 0.74
C LYS A 30 12.15 5.34 1.30
N ASP A 31 12.46 5.64 2.56
CA ASP A 31 13.66 5.13 3.21
C ASP A 31 13.61 3.61 3.36
N ALA A 32 12.45 3.07 3.72
CA ALA A 32 12.27 1.63 3.87
C ALA A 32 12.52 0.90 2.54
N VAL A 33 11.99 1.43 1.43
CA VAL A 33 12.17 0.84 0.11
C VAL A 33 13.63 0.92 -0.34
N LEU A 34 14.27 2.08 -0.16
CA LEU A 34 15.64 2.29 -0.61
C LEU A 34 16.65 1.47 0.20
N ARG A 35 16.41 1.29 1.50
CA ARG A 35 17.26 0.45 2.34
C ARG A 35 16.99 -1.04 2.13
N GLY A 36 15.75 -1.40 1.86
CA GLY A 36 15.32 -2.79 1.72
C GLY A 36 15.21 -3.52 3.05
N GLN A 37 16.22 -3.42 3.91
CA GLN A 37 16.27 -4.08 5.20
C GLN A 37 16.84 -3.14 6.27
N PRO A 38 16.28 -3.14 7.49
CA PRO A 38 16.86 -2.37 8.59
C PRO A 38 18.25 -2.89 8.98
N ASP A 39 19.08 -1.98 9.53
CA ASP A 39 20.46 -2.30 9.92
C ASP A 39 20.53 -3.37 11.02
N ASP A 40 19.48 -3.53 11.82
CA ASP A 40 19.43 -4.51 12.91
C ASP A 40 19.08 -5.94 12.44
N GLY A 41 18.97 -6.15 11.14
CA GLY A 41 18.65 -7.48 10.57
C GLY A 41 17.18 -7.86 10.59
N GLY A 42 16.31 -7.00 11.10
CA GLY A 42 14.87 -7.21 11.07
C GLY A 42 14.25 -6.92 9.70
N LEU A 43 12.95 -6.83 9.68
CA LEU A 43 12.18 -6.45 8.50
C LEU A 43 11.42 -5.16 8.80
N TYR A 44 11.23 -4.31 7.79
CA TYR A 44 10.35 -3.15 7.94
C TYR A 44 8.90 -3.58 7.96
N PHE A 45 8.17 -3.07 8.93
CA PHE A 45 6.75 -3.35 9.12
C PHE A 45 6.01 -2.04 9.37
N PRO A 46 4.82 -1.84 8.77
CA PRO A 46 4.08 -0.60 9.00
C PRO A 46 3.57 -0.53 10.44
N GLU A 47 3.53 0.68 10.99
CA GLU A 47 3.05 0.87 12.37
C GLU A 47 1.56 0.57 12.51
N THR A 48 0.78 0.68 11.44
CA THR A 48 -0.64 0.33 11.41
C THR A 48 -0.96 -0.35 10.08
N ILE A 49 -1.95 -1.22 10.11
CA ILE A 49 -2.54 -1.80 8.90
C ILE A 49 -3.88 -1.11 8.71
N PRO A 50 -3.99 -0.17 7.74
CA PRO A 50 -5.23 0.57 7.54
C PRO A 50 -6.39 -0.34 7.17
N ALA A 51 -7.55 -0.09 7.78
CA ALA A 51 -8.78 -0.79 7.42
C ALA A 51 -9.38 -0.18 6.15
N LEU A 52 -9.86 -1.04 5.28
CA LEU A 52 -10.60 -0.61 4.09
C LEU A 52 -12.07 -0.40 4.45
N SER A 53 -12.71 0.56 3.78
CA SER A 53 -14.08 0.93 4.07
C SER A 53 -15.09 -0.13 3.61
N LYS A 54 -16.29 -0.10 4.18
CA LYS A 54 -17.38 -0.96 3.74
C LYS A 54 -17.77 -0.65 2.29
N GLU A 55 -17.72 0.62 1.91
CA GLU A 55 -18.00 1.08 0.55
C GLU A 55 -17.00 0.50 -0.44
N PHE A 56 -15.73 0.44 -0.06
CA PHE A 56 -14.70 -0.20 -0.88
C PHE A 56 -15.09 -1.65 -1.20
N PHE A 57 -15.46 -2.44 -0.19
CA PHE A 57 -15.84 -3.83 -0.40
C PHE A 57 -17.14 -3.98 -1.19
N ALA A 58 -18.11 -3.09 -0.99
CA ALA A 58 -19.37 -3.13 -1.73
C ALA A 58 -19.16 -2.88 -3.22
N GLU A 59 -18.17 -2.08 -3.59
CA GLU A 59 -17.89 -1.72 -4.98
C GLU A 59 -16.76 -2.54 -5.61
N LEU A 60 -16.17 -3.46 -4.86
CA LEU A 60 -14.97 -4.19 -5.26
C LEU A 60 -15.11 -4.88 -6.62
N SER A 61 -16.23 -5.53 -6.86
CA SER A 61 -16.46 -6.27 -8.10
C SER A 61 -16.62 -5.40 -9.35
N ARG A 62 -16.86 -4.09 -9.16
CA ARG A 62 -17.04 -3.13 -10.25
C ARG A 62 -15.79 -2.34 -10.58
N LYS A 63 -14.78 -2.39 -9.72
CA LYS A 63 -13.56 -1.60 -9.87
C LYS A 63 -12.55 -2.34 -10.75
N PRO A 64 -11.87 -1.63 -11.66
CA PRO A 64 -10.70 -2.19 -12.32
C PRO A 64 -9.61 -2.55 -11.30
N ASN A 65 -8.79 -3.53 -11.63
CA ASN A 65 -7.73 -4.01 -10.74
C ASN A 65 -6.76 -2.90 -10.33
N GLU A 66 -6.41 -2.01 -11.26
CA GLU A 66 -5.50 -0.89 -10.97
C GLU A 66 -6.09 0.10 -9.97
N ASP A 67 -7.40 0.33 -9.99
CA ASP A 67 -8.07 1.20 -9.02
C ASP A 67 -8.08 0.55 -7.64
N ILE A 68 -8.33 -0.75 -7.57
CA ILE A 68 -8.27 -1.51 -6.32
C ILE A 68 -6.86 -1.45 -5.76
N ALA A 69 -5.86 -1.72 -6.59
CA ALA A 69 -4.45 -1.69 -6.18
C ALA A 69 -4.04 -0.33 -5.63
N LEU A 70 -4.42 0.75 -6.32
CA LEU A 70 -4.11 2.12 -5.86
C LEU A 70 -4.73 2.40 -4.50
N GLU A 71 -5.99 2.07 -4.30
CA GLU A 71 -6.69 2.34 -3.05
C GLU A 71 -6.10 1.56 -1.88
N VAL A 72 -5.70 0.30 -2.12
CA VAL A 72 -5.07 -0.54 -1.11
C VAL A 72 -3.67 -0.05 -0.74
N ILE A 73 -2.85 0.33 -1.73
CA ILE A 73 -1.43 0.67 -1.48
C ILE A 73 -1.23 2.10 -1.01
N ARG A 74 -2.13 3.01 -1.36
CA ARG A 74 -1.98 4.45 -1.09
C ARG A 74 -1.63 4.78 0.37
N PRO A 75 -2.31 4.22 1.39
CA PRO A 75 -1.96 4.54 2.78
C PRO A 75 -0.54 4.15 3.17
N TYR A 76 0.02 3.12 2.56
CA TYR A 76 1.36 2.64 2.86
C TYR A 76 2.44 3.52 2.23
N VAL A 77 2.16 4.07 1.06
CA VAL A 77 3.10 4.93 0.31
C VAL A 77 3.07 6.37 0.82
N GLY A 78 1.92 6.82 1.28
CA GLY A 78 1.72 8.21 1.72
C GLY A 78 1.96 9.19 0.59
N ASN A 79 2.79 10.20 0.85
CA ASN A 79 3.12 11.23 -0.13
C ASN A 79 4.44 10.98 -0.85
N SER A 80 5.07 9.83 -0.65
CA SER A 80 6.37 9.51 -1.24
C SER A 80 6.33 9.43 -2.77
N ILE A 81 5.19 9.00 -3.30
CA ILE A 81 4.95 8.91 -4.74
C ILE A 81 3.63 9.62 -5.03
N PRO A 82 3.58 10.54 -6.03
CA PRO A 82 2.32 11.17 -6.42
C PRO A 82 1.29 10.14 -6.88
N ASP A 83 0.01 10.39 -6.61
CA ASP A 83 -1.08 9.45 -6.95
C ASP A 83 -1.10 9.07 -8.43
N GLU A 84 -0.85 10.02 -9.32
CA GLU A 84 -0.82 9.76 -10.77
C GLU A 84 0.26 8.74 -11.13
N ARG A 85 1.45 8.91 -10.57
CA ARG A 85 2.56 7.98 -10.81
C ARG A 85 2.31 6.63 -10.16
N MET A 86 1.74 6.63 -8.96
CA MET A 86 1.39 5.40 -8.27
C MET A 86 0.34 4.60 -9.04
N PHE A 87 -0.63 5.30 -9.65
CA PHE A 87 -1.62 4.65 -10.50
C PHE A 87 -1.00 3.96 -11.71
N GLU A 88 -0.04 4.60 -12.37
CA GLU A 88 0.69 3.98 -13.49
C GLU A 88 1.44 2.72 -13.04
N ILE A 89 2.10 2.79 -11.90
CA ILE A 89 2.81 1.64 -11.32
C ILE A 89 1.82 0.50 -11.03
N CYS A 90 0.68 0.81 -10.41
CA CYS A 90 -0.36 -0.18 -10.14
C CYS A 90 -0.86 -0.82 -11.44
N LYS A 91 -1.11 -0.02 -12.46
CA LYS A 91 -1.58 -0.50 -13.75
C LYS A 91 -0.60 -1.48 -14.40
N GLU A 92 0.69 -1.18 -14.32
CA GLU A 92 1.73 -2.08 -14.82
C GLU A 92 1.86 -3.35 -13.98
N THR A 93 1.63 -3.23 -12.67
CA THR A 93 1.82 -4.32 -11.72
C THR A 93 0.69 -5.36 -11.78
N VAL A 94 -0.55 -4.92 -11.95
CA VAL A 94 -1.72 -5.81 -11.91
C VAL A 94 -2.35 -5.99 -13.29
N ASN A 95 -1.54 -6.03 -14.33
CA ASN A 95 -1.99 -6.14 -15.72
C ASN A 95 -2.12 -7.58 -16.25
N PHE A 96 -2.08 -8.55 -15.35
CA PHE A 96 -2.17 -9.97 -15.70
C PHE A 96 -3.33 -10.63 -14.94
N PRO A 97 -3.89 -11.73 -15.45
CA PRO A 97 -4.91 -12.47 -14.72
C PRO A 97 -4.30 -13.22 -13.54
N PHE A 98 -5.05 -13.28 -12.42
CA PHE A 98 -4.68 -14.10 -11.27
C PHE A 98 -5.91 -14.92 -10.86
N PRO A 99 -6.16 -16.01 -11.61
CA PRO A 99 -7.37 -16.80 -11.42
C PRO A 99 -7.35 -17.56 -10.10
N LEU A 100 -8.54 -17.71 -9.51
CA LEU A 100 -8.74 -18.53 -8.35
C LEU A 100 -9.07 -19.94 -8.81
N ILE A 101 -8.19 -20.88 -8.54
CA ILE A 101 -8.34 -22.28 -8.97
C ILE A 101 -8.81 -23.12 -7.79
N GLU A 102 -9.95 -23.76 -7.93
CA GLU A 102 -10.46 -24.69 -6.94
C GLU A 102 -9.64 -25.99 -6.98
N ILE A 103 -9.05 -26.36 -5.84
CA ILE A 103 -8.27 -27.60 -5.69
C ILE A 103 -9.14 -28.69 -5.09
N SER A 104 -9.95 -28.35 -4.10
CA SER A 104 -10.90 -29.23 -3.46
C SER A 104 -12.03 -28.40 -2.87
N ASP A 105 -12.98 -29.08 -2.24
CA ASP A 105 -14.23 -28.51 -1.75
C ASP A 105 -14.08 -27.23 -0.90
N ARG A 106 -12.94 -27.08 -0.21
CA ARG A 106 -12.69 -25.92 0.68
C ARG A 106 -11.34 -25.27 0.47
N ILE A 107 -10.61 -25.67 -0.56
CA ILE A 107 -9.26 -25.20 -0.79
C ILE A 107 -9.17 -24.67 -2.23
N SER A 108 -8.75 -23.43 -2.34
CA SER A 108 -8.49 -22.79 -3.63
C SER A 108 -7.09 -22.18 -3.63
N ALA A 109 -6.48 -22.12 -4.78
CA ALA A 109 -5.20 -21.47 -4.98
C ALA A 109 -5.38 -20.24 -5.85
N LEU A 110 -4.74 -19.16 -5.48
CA LEU A 110 -4.62 -17.97 -6.31
C LEU A 110 -3.34 -18.12 -7.14
N GLU A 111 -3.50 -18.23 -8.44
CA GLU A 111 -2.37 -18.40 -9.36
C GLU A 111 -1.93 -17.08 -10.00
#